data_6143bd39744fbfa36df9a82249a843a7
#
_entry.id   6143bd39744fbfa36df9a82249a843a7
#
_cell.length_a   1.000
_cell.length_b   1.000
_cell.length_c   1.000
_cell.angle_alpha   90.00
_cell.angle_beta   90.00
_cell.angle_gamma   90.00
#
_symmetry.space_group_name_H-M   'P 1'
#
loop_
_entity.id
_entity.type
_entity.pdbx_description
1 polymer ?
#
loop_
_entity_poly.entity_id
_entity_poly.type
_entity_poly.pdbx_seq_one_letter_code
_entity_poly.pdbx_strand_id
1 'polypeptide(L)'
;MKYAFETLSEDDFEKLVVKICQSLMGIGIHSFSKGRDGGRDGYFEGAAQKYPSTQTPWQGKFIIQAKHTTNVMASCADNEFFSNKTSVINKEIDRLKGVASQYPFDCYLMFTNRPLSGVVHPKIKKHLEKELNISYADIIGQEDLERYVDDCSELITQFHLLKYMLPDRFYEQDIRDVIVLFSQQNDDWLNKKEENEDSDDNSLTYADKVEKNRLNN
;
A
#
# COMPACT_ATOMS: atom_id res chain seq x y z
N MET A 1 -11.59 3.66 9.77
CA MET A 1 -10.54 3.04 8.92
C MET A 1 -10.84 1.56 8.78
N LYS A 2 -11.17 1.11 7.55
CA LYS A 2 -11.57 -0.28 7.24
C LYS A 2 -10.35 -1.17 6.97
N TYR A 3 -9.35 -0.62 6.31
CA TYR A 3 -8.13 -1.33 5.92
C TYR A 3 -6.91 -0.80 6.66
N ALA A 4 -5.89 -1.65 6.82
CA ALA A 4 -4.67 -1.35 7.57
C ALA A 4 -3.59 -0.68 6.68
N PHE A 5 -3.93 0.40 6.00
CA PHE A 5 -2.98 1.11 5.13
C PHE A 5 -1.74 1.60 5.87
N GLU A 6 -1.86 1.96 7.15
CA GLU A 6 -0.77 2.42 8.00
C GLU A 6 0.31 1.37 8.25
N THR A 7 0.01 0.10 8.04
CA THR A 7 0.97 -1.01 8.22
C THR A 7 1.81 -1.29 6.99
N LEU A 8 1.43 -0.72 5.84
CA LEU A 8 2.20 -0.87 4.62
C LEU A 8 3.57 -0.17 4.73
N SER A 9 4.55 -0.69 4.03
CA SER A 9 5.75 0.08 3.71
C SER A 9 5.41 1.19 2.69
N GLU A 10 6.24 2.23 2.60
CA GLU A 10 6.09 3.25 1.54
C GLU A 10 6.04 2.59 0.15
N ASP A 11 6.93 1.63 -0.11
CA ASP A 11 7.01 0.90 -1.38
C ASP A 11 5.74 0.11 -1.70
N ASP A 12 5.14 -0.52 -0.70
CA ASP A 12 3.91 -1.29 -0.91
C ASP A 12 2.70 -0.37 -1.07
N PHE A 13 2.70 0.77 -0.39
CA PHE A 13 1.68 1.79 -0.61
C PHE A 13 1.79 2.41 -2.02
N GLU A 14 2.99 2.70 -2.52
CA GLU A 14 3.22 3.14 -3.90
C GLU A 14 2.71 2.10 -4.91
N LYS A 15 3.04 0.81 -4.72
CA LYS A 15 2.55 -0.29 -5.58
C LYS A 15 1.03 -0.41 -5.54
N LEU A 16 0.40 -0.27 -4.37
CA LEU A 16 -1.05 -0.26 -4.21
C LEU A 16 -1.67 0.88 -5.03
N VAL A 17 -1.14 2.09 -4.90
CA VAL A 17 -1.59 3.27 -5.66
C VAL A 17 -1.46 3.04 -7.16
N VAL A 18 -0.34 2.50 -7.63
CA VAL A 18 -0.16 2.17 -9.06
C VAL A 18 -1.21 1.17 -9.53
N LYS A 19 -1.53 0.14 -8.75
CA LYS A 19 -2.58 -0.83 -9.08
C LYS A 19 -3.97 -0.20 -9.15
N ILE A 20 -4.31 0.66 -8.20
CA ILE A 20 -5.56 1.44 -8.23
C ILE A 20 -5.60 2.31 -9.49
N CYS A 21 -4.53 3.04 -9.80
CA CYS A 21 -4.45 3.85 -10.99
C CYS A 21 -4.57 3.04 -12.29
N GLN A 22 -4.02 1.82 -12.35
CA GLN A 22 -4.22 0.92 -13.50
C GLN A 22 -5.70 0.57 -13.72
N SER A 23 -6.46 0.40 -12.65
CA SER A 23 -7.91 0.14 -12.75
C SER A 23 -8.73 1.38 -13.18
N LEU A 24 -8.24 2.60 -12.85
CA LEU A 24 -8.92 3.85 -13.14
C LEU A 24 -8.57 4.43 -14.52
N MET A 25 -7.32 4.27 -14.94
CA MET A 25 -6.77 4.92 -16.14
C MET A 25 -6.44 3.95 -17.26
N GLY A 26 -6.21 2.67 -16.93
CA GLY A 26 -5.75 1.64 -17.84
C GLY A 26 -4.32 1.20 -17.56
N ILE A 27 -3.87 0.15 -18.26
CA ILE A 27 -2.60 -0.53 -18.01
C ILE A 27 -1.34 0.28 -18.40
N GLY A 28 -1.51 1.41 -19.10
CA GLY A 28 -0.40 2.23 -19.61
C GLY A 28 0.31 3.09 -18.56
N ILE A 29 0.12 2.82 -17.29
CA ILE A 29 0.80 3.55 -16.21
C ILE A 29 2.23 3.03 -16.07
N HIS A 30 3.18 3.95 -16.13
CA HIS A 30 4.58 3.70 -15.85
C HIS A 30 4.88 4.00 -14.38
N SER A 31 5.42 3.03 -13.67
CA SER A 31 6.03 3.21 -12.36
C SER A 31 7.55 3.32 -12.52
N PHE A 32 8.20 4.08 -11.67
CA PHE A 32 9.63 4.30 -11.74
C PHE A 32 10.33 3.65 -10.55
N SER A 33 11.57 3.20 -10.76
CA SER A 33 12.42 2.72 -9.66
C SER A 33 12.98 3.90 -8.86
N LYS A 34 13.09 3.75 -7.55
CA LYS A 34 13.61 4.78 -6.65
C LYS A 34 14.96 5.34 -7.10
N GLY A 35 15.10 6.65 -7.06
CA GLY A 35 16.39 7.35 -7.08
C GLY A 35 16.69 8.25 -8.26
N ARG A 36 16.08 8.09 -9.46
CA ARG A 36 16.31 8.93 -10.66
C ARG A 36 15.02 9.31 -11.40
N ASP A 37 13.91 9.14 -10.77
CA ASP A 37 12.57 9.34 -11.32
C ASP A 37 12.06 10.79 -11.23
N GLY A 38 12.87 11.70 -10.67
CA GLY A 38 12.42 13.04 -10.34
C GLY A 38 11.38 13.05 -9.23
N GLY A 39 11.28 11.96 -8.42
CA GLY A 39 10.35 11.82 -7.31
C GLY A 39 8.90 11.58 -7.76
N ARG A 40 8.68 10.95 -8.90
CA ARG A 40 7.35 10.55 -9.40
C ARG A 40 7.14 9.06 -9.12
N ASP A 41 6.07 8.70 -8.44
CA ASP A 41 5.74 7.30 -8.19
C ASP A 41 5.05 6.67 -9.40
N GLY A 42 4.33 7.49 -10.20
CA GLY A 42 3.72 7.06 -11.43
C GLY A 42 3.57 8.17 -12.47
N TYR A 43 3.54 7.76 -13.74
CA TYR A 43 3.28 8.60 -14.90
C TYR A 43 2.32 7.90 -15.85
N PHE A 44 1.40 8.69 -16.43
CA PHE A 44 0.48 8.23 -17.45
C PHE A 44 0.27 9.33 -18.50
N GLU A 45 0.15 8.97 -19.76
CA GLU A 45 -0.19 9.88 -20.84
C GLU A 45 -1.36 9.31 -21.64
N GLY A 46 -2.46 10.04 -21.70
CA GLY A 46 -3.67 9.61 -22.41
C GLY A 46 -4.95 10.10 -21.75
N ALA A 47 -6.05 9.44 -22.07
CA ALA A 47 -7.34 9.64 -21.43
C ALA A 47 -7.53 8.62 -20.29
N ALA A 48 -7.75 9.11 -19.08
CA ALA A 48 -8.07 8.27 -17.93
C ALA A 48 -9.44 7.61 -18.13
N GLN A 49 -9.50 6.28 -18.26
CA GLN A 49 -10.72 5.59 -18.71
C GLN A 49 -11.92 5.79 -17.79
N LYS A 50 -11.70 5.88 -16.49
CA LYS A 50 -12.74 5.97 -15.47
C LYS A 50 -12.60 7.15 -14.51
N TYR A 51 -11.57 8.01 -14.68
CA TYR A 51 -11.30 9.08 -13.73
C TYR A 51 -11.46 10.47 -14.36
N PRO A 52 -12.16 11.42 -13.73
CA PRO A 52 -12.97 11.25 -12.52
C PRO A 52 -14.29 10.54 -12.77
N SER A 53 -14.68 10.37 -14.03
CA SER A 53 -15.85 9.59 -14.44
C SER A 53 -15.65 9.03 -15.86
N THR A 54 -16.42 8.01 -16.21
CA THR A 54 -16.42 7.42 -17.56
C THR A 54 -17.01 8.35 -18.63
N GLN A 55 -17.82 9.32 -18.22
CA GLN A 55 -18.47 10.27 -19.16
C GLN A 55 -17.58 11.46 -19.50
N THR A 56 -16.77 11.91 -18.54
CA THR A 56 -15.88 13.06 -18.69
C THR A 56 -14.49 12.72 -18.13
N PRO A 57 -13.78 11.76 -18.75
CA PRO A 57 -12.46 11.37 -18.28
C PRO A 57 -11.46 12.52 -18.49
N TRP A 58 -10.54 12.68 -17.53
CA TRP A 58 -9.43 13.60 -17.71
C TRP A 58 -8.50 13.06 -18.79
N GLN A 59 -7.90 14.01 -19.54
CA GLN A 59 -6.97 13.70 -20.62
C GLN A 59 -5.73 14.57 -20.49
N GLY A 60 -4.57 13.98 -20.76
CA GLY A 60 -3.29 14.69 -20.74
C GLY A 60 -2.17 13.84 -20.16
N LYS A 61 -1.16 14.53 -19.64
CA LYS A 61 -0.01 13.95 -18.95
C LYS A 61 -0.25 14.02 -17.44
N PHE A 62 -0.25 12.88 -16.82
CA PHE A 62 -0.52 12.72 -15.38
C PHE A 62 0.78 12.46 -14.63
N ILE A 63 0.95 13.14 -13.52
CA ILE A 63 1.88 12.76 -12.46
C ILE A 63 1.06 12.19 -11.30
N ILE A 64 1.47 11.03 -10.82
CA ILE A 64 0.86 10.31 -9.72
C ILE A 64 1.86 10.26 -8.58
N GLN A 65 1.41 10.60 -7.38
CA GLN A 65 2.23 10.59 -6.16
C GLN A 65 1.50 9.90 -5.03
N ALA A 66 2.22 9.05 -4.30
CA ALA A 66 1.76 8.41 -3.08
C ALA A 66 2.41 9.06 -1.86
N LYS A 67 1.63 9.43 -0.85
CA LYS A 67 2.10 10.00 0.41
C LYS A 67 1.57 9.18 1.58
N HIS A 68 2.39 8.24 1.99
CA HIS A 68 2.08 7.30 3.08
C HIS A 68 2.41 7.89 4.45
N THR A 69 1.71 7.43 5.48
CA THR A 69 2.05 7.66 6.89
C THR A 69 1.69 6.44 7.74
N THR A 70 2.54 6.12 8.68
CA THR A 70 2.27 5.11 9.72
C THR A 70 1.51 5.70 10.92
N ASN A 71 1.37 7.04 10.98
CA ASN A 71 0.66 7.72 12.05
C ASN A 71 -0.86 7.64 11.83
N VAL A 72 -1.53 6.78 12.59
CA VAL A 72 -2.99 6.57 12.53
C VAL A 72 -3.83 7.79 12.92
N MET A 73 -3.23 8.77 13.61
CA MET A 73 -3.90 10.01 14.01
C MET A 73 -3.72 11.14 12.99
N ALA A 74 -2.90 10.94 11.96
CA ALA A 74 -2.63 11.94 10.95
C ALA A 74 -3.85 12.21 10.06
N SER A 75 -4.07 13.47 9.69
CA SER A 75 -5.18 13.93 8.84
C SER A 75 -4.69 14.87 7.75
N CYS A 76 -5.43 14.96 6.65
CA CYS A 76 -5.17 15.98 5.62
C CYS A 76 -5.46 17.41 6.10
N ALA A 77 -6.18 17.59 7.23
CA ALA A 77 -6.43 18.88 7.85
C ALA A 77 -5.27 19.39 8.72
N ASP A 78 -4.30 18.53 9.02
CA ASP A 78 -3.16 18.89 9.88
C ASP A 78 -2.34 20.01 9.25
N ASN A 79 -1.87 20.92 10.10
CA ASN A 79 -1.03 22.04 9.65
C ASN A 79 0.26 21.58 8.97
N GLU A 80 0.86 20.48 9.44
CA GLU A 80 2.04 19.88 8.84
C GLU A 80 1.79 19.28 7.45
N PHE A 81 0.54 18.88 7.17
CA PHE A 81 0.18 18.32 5.88
C PHE A 81 -0.18 19.42 4.86
N PHE A 82 -0.98 20.41 5.24
CA PHE A 82 -1.50 21.41 4.29
C PHE A 82 -1.16 22.87 4.62
N SER A 83 -1.40 23.34 5.87
CA SER A 83 -1.50 24.80 6.11
C SER A 83 -0.14 25.49 6.31
N ASN A 84 0.88 24.78 6.79
CA ASN A 84 2.21 25.34 7.05
C ASN A 84 2.97 25.58 5.74
N LYS A 85 3.85 26.60 5.73
CA LYS A 85 4.75 26.87 4.59
C LYS A 85 5.63 25.66 4.24
N THR A 86 6.03 24.87 5.25
CA THR A 86 6.84 23.65 5.11
C THR A 86 5.99 22.40 5.14
N SER A 87 4.69 22.49 4.85
CA SER A 87 3.77 21.36 4.82
C SER A 87 4.11 20.36 3.71
N VAL A 88 3.57 19.14 3.82
CA VAL A 88 3.74 18.11 2.80
C VAL A 88 3.29 18.63 1.43
N ILE A 89 2.13 19.31 1.37
CA ILE A 89 1.58 19.86 0.12
C ILE A 89 2.50 20.93 -0.47
N ASN A 90 2.99 21.88 0.32
CA ASN A 90 3.84 22.96 -0.20
C ASN A 90 5.21 22.46 -0.65
N LYS A 91 5.83 21.51 0.08
CA LYS A 91 7.06 20.85 -0.37
C LYS A 91 6.85 20.10 -1.69
N GLU A 92 5.72 19.47 -1.84
CA GLU A 92 5.35 18.77 -3.06
C GLU A 92 5.17 19.74 -4.23
N ILE A 93 4.51 20.87 -4.03
CA ILE A 93 4.39 21.94 -5.03
C ILE A 93 5.76 22.43 -5.47
N ASP A 94 6.67 22.73 -4.55
CA ASP A 94 8.02 23.20 -4.88
C ASP A 94 8.80 22.16 -5.69
N ARG A 95 8.67 20.89 -5.33
CA ARG A 95 9.26 19.77 -6.08
C ARG A 95 8.68 19.69 -7.50
N LEU A 96 7.36 19.74 -7.64
CA LEU A 96 6.65 19.64 -8.92
C LEU A 96 6.93 20.83 -9.85
N LYS A 97 7.15 22.03 -9.34
CA LYS A 97 7.62 23.17 -10.13
C LYS A 97 8.97 22.89 -10.78
N GLY A 98 9.87 22.21 -10.07
CA GLY A 98 11.14 21.73 -10.63
C GLY A 98 10.95 20.64 -11.70
N VAL A 99 10.04 19.71 -11.48
CA VAL A 99 9.71 18.65 -12.45
C VAL A 99 9.06 19.23 -13.71
N ALA A 100 8.11 20.16 -13.56
CA ALA A 100 7.38 20.77 -14.68
C ALA A 100 8.28 21.49 -15.68
N SER A 101 9.42 22.00 -15.24
CA SER A 101 10.41 22.66 -16.13
C SER A 101 11.07 21.68 -17.12
N GLN A 102 11.16 20.41 -16.78
CA GLN A 102 11.75 19.35 -17.61
C GLN A 102 10.69 18.46 -18.26
N TYR A 103 9.62 18.18 -17.53
CA TYR A 103 8.52 17.29 -17.89
C TYR A 103 7.18 17.99 -17.63
N PRO A 104 6.68 18.81 -18.58
CA PRO A 104 5.38 19.46 -18.41
C PRO A 104 4.26 18.44 -18.33
N PHE A 105 3.31 18.68 -17.43
CA PHE A 105 2.17 17.80 -17.18
C PHE A 105 0.88 18.63 -17.02
N ASP A 106 -0.27 17.99 -17.24
CA ASP A 106 -1.58 18.60 -17.26
C ASP A 106 -2.41 18.26 -16.02
N CYS A 107 -2.14 17.06 -15.47
CA CYS A 107 -2.91 16.46 -14.40
C CYS A 107 -2.00 15.98 -13.28
N TYR A 108 -2.42 16.21 -12.04
CA TYR A 108 -1.73 15.73 -10.85
C TYR A 108 -2.67 14.99 -9.92
N LEU A 109 -2.30 13.79 -9.51
CA LEU A 109 -3.03 12.97 -8.55
C LEU A 109 -2.14 12.62 -7.37
N MET A 110 -2.55 13.03 -6.18
CA MET A 110 -1.93 12.64 -4.92
C MET A 110 -2.81 11.63 -4.19
N PHE A 111 -2.24 10.51 -3.80
CA PHE A 111 -2.87 9.51 -2.96
C PHE A 111 -2.27 9.53 -1.57
N THR A 112 -3.11 9.46 -0.55
CA THR A 112 -2.65 9.38 0.84
C THR A 112 -3.58 8.54 1.69
N ASN A 113 -3.02 7.82 2.66
CA ASN A 113 -3.81 7.07 3.65
C ASN A 113 -4.31 7.93 4.81
N ARG A 114 -4.22 9.26 4.69
CA ARG A 114 -4.80 10.20 5.67
C ARG A 114 -6.30 10.41 5.41
N PRO A 115 -7.14 10.51 6.45
CA PRO A 115 -8.52 10.94 6.32
C PRO A 115 -8.61 12.32 5.65
N LEU A 116 -9.55 12.46 4.70
CA LEU A 116 -9.75 13.67 3.91
C LEU A 116 -11.18 14.19 4.05
N SER A 117 -11.36 15.31 4.73
CA SER A 117 -12.69 15.90 4.89
C SER A 117 -13.15 16.66 3.65
N GLY A 118 -14.48 16.67 3.40
CA GLY A 118 -15.10 17.43 2.32
C GLY A 118 -14.87 18.93 2.38
N VAL A 119 -14.44 19.48 3.51
CA VAL A 119 -14.08 20.90 3.66
C VAL A 119 -12.64 21.17 3.21
N VAL A 120 -11.74 20.23 3.47
CA VAL A 120 -10.29 20.36 3.18
C VAL A 120 -9.98 19.99 1.74
N HIS A 121 -10.63 18.97 1.19
CA HIS A 121 -10.45 18.50 -0.18
C HIS A 121 -10.46 19.63 -1.23
N PRO A 122 -11.52 20.45 -1.37
CA PRO A 122 -11.56 21.51 -2.38
C PRO A 122 -10.50 22.60 -2.16
N LYS A 123 -10.06 22.83 -0.94
CA LYS A 123 -9.00 23.78 -0.62
C LYS A 123 -7.65 23.31 -1.13
N ILE A 124 -7.30 22.06 -0.86
CA ILE A 124 -6.04 21.45 -1.34
C ILE A 124 -6.05 21.41 -2.87
N LYS A 125 -7.13 20.89 -3.47
CA LYS A 125 -7.29 20.81 -4.92
C LYS A 125 -7.05 22.17 -5.59
N LYS A 126 -7.78 23.20 -5.17
CA LYS A 126 -7.65 24.56 -5.74
C LYS A 126 -6.25 25.15 -5.52
N HIS A 127 -5.62 24.85 -4.39
CA HIS A 127 -4.26 25.30 -4.10
C HIS A 127 -3.25 24.64 -5.05
N LEU A 128 -3.35 23.33 -5.27
CA LEU A 128 -2.50 22.59 -6.22
C LEU A 128 -2.68 23.10 -7.66
N GLU A 129 -3.91 23.22 -8.15
CA GLU A 129 -4.22 23.72 -9.50
C GLU A 129 -3.63 25.11 -9.73
N LYS A 130 -3.81 26.00 -8.76
CA LYS A 130 -3.32 27.38 -8.84
C LYS A 130 -1.79 27.46 -8.82
N GLU A 131 -1.15 26.81 -7.85
CA GLU A 131 0.29 26.92 -7.63
C GLU A 131 1.13 26.21 -8.71
N LEU A 132 0.58 25.13 -9.28
CA LEU A 132 1.21 24.37 -10.35
C LEU A 132 0.83 24.88 -11.75
N ASN A 133 -0.18 25.75 -11.86
CA ASN A 133 -0.74 26.23 -13.12
C ASN A 133 -1.10 25.09 -14.08
N ILE A 134 -1.81 24.09 -13.57
CA ILE A 134 -2.27 22.91 -14.33
C ILE A 134 -3.79 22.85 -14.42
N SER A 135 -4.30 22.10 -15.41
CA SER A 135 -5.74 22.01 -15.67
C SER A 135 -6.48 21.24 -14.58
N TYR A 136 -5.85 20.20 -14.04
CA TYR A 136 -6.50 19.30 -13.12
C TYR A 136 -5.54 18.82 -12.02
N ALA A 137 -5.95 18.99 -10.77
CA ALA A 137 -5.32 18.35 -9.63
C ALA A 137 -6.36 17.67 -8.77
N ASP A 138 -6.01 16.59 -8.12
CA ASP A 138 -6.86 15.98 -7.10
C ASP A 138 -6.03 15.31 -6.01
N ILE A 139 -6.67 15.15 -4.86
CA ILE A 139 -6.13 14.41 -3.73
C ILE A 139 -7.13 13.33 -3.32
N ILE A 140 -6.65 12.11 -3.28
CA ILE A 140 -7.41 10.92 -2.94
C ILE A 140 -7.01 10.52 -1.52
N GLY A 141 -7.94 10.69 -0.58
CA GLY A 141 -7.74 10.34 0.83
C GLY A 141 -8.08 8.89 1.15
N GLN A 142 -8.03 8.58 2.44
CA GLN A 142 -8.29 7.24 2.95
C GLN A 142 -9.67 6.70 2.53
N GLU A 143 -10.71 7.53 2.59
CA GLU A 143 -12.09 7.11 2.30
C GLU A 143 -12.26 6.66 0.85
N ASP A 144 -11.63 7.37 -0.08
CA ASP A 144 -11.63 7.01 -1.50
C ASP A 144 -10.75 5.77 -1.77
N LEU A 145 -9.60 5.66 -1.08
CA LEU A 145 -8.76 4.45 -1.15
C LEU A 145 -9.53 3.21 -0.69
N GLU A 146 -10.27 3.30 0.42
CA GLU A 146 -11.10 2.20 0.92
C GLU A 146 -12.12 1.76 -0.13
N ARG A 147 -12.77 2.73 -0.81
CA ARG A 147 -13.71 2.44 -1.89
C ARG A 147 -13.05 1.75 -3.09
N TYR A 148 -11.90 2.25 -3.54
CA TYR A 148 -11.18 1.63 -4.66
C TYR A 148 -10.68 0.21 -4.34
N VAL A 149 -10.31 -0.04 -3.10
CA VAL A 149 -9.93 -1.39 -2.64
C VAL A 149 -11.15 -2.30 -2.58
N ASP A 150 -12.32 -1.78 -2.16
CA ASP A 150 -13.58 -2.53 -2.19
C ASP A 150 -13.97 -2.96 -3.62
N ASP A 151 -13.76 -2.07 -4.59
CA ASP A 151 -14.02 -2.35 -6.00
C ASP A 151 -13.04 -3.37 -6.61
N CYS A 152 -11.90 -3.63 -5.96
CA CYS A 152 -10.86 -4.56 -6.40
C CYS A 152 -10.37 -5.43 -5.24
N SER A 153 -11.17 -6.43 -4.86
CA SER A 153 -10.93 -7.28 -3.68
C SER A 153 -9.59 -8.05 -3.71
N GLU A 154 -9.00 -8.26 -4.89
CA GLU A 154 -7.68 -8.88 -5.03
C GLU A 154 -6.59 -8.08 -4.32
N LEU A 155 -6.73 -6.76 -4.25
CA LEU A 155 -5.78 -5.88 -3.57
C LEU A 155 -5.74 -6.15 -2.06
N ILE A 156 -6.87 -6.56 -1.48
CA ILE A 156 -6.96 -6.86 -0.04
C ILE A 156 -6.00 -8.00 0.32
N THR A 157 -6.02 -9.05 -0.47
CA THR A 157 -5.14 -10.22 -0.25
C THR A 157 -3.70 -9.92 -0.65
N GLN A 158 -3.50 -9.28 -1.80
CA GLN A 158 -2.16 -8.98 -2.32
C GLN A 158 -1.34 -8.10 -1.38
N PHE A 159 -1.98 -7.14 -0.71
CA PHE A 159 -1.32 -6.17 0.18
C PHE A 159 -1.60 -6.43 1.66
N HIS A 160 -2.23 -7.56 2.01
CA HIS A 160 -2.55 -7.93 3.40
C HIS A 160 -3.29 -6.83 4.18
N LEU A 161 -4.27 -6.19 3.53
CA LEU A 161 -4.93 -4.99 4.07
C LEU A 161 -5.95 -5.27 5.17
N LEU A 162 -6.31 -6.52 5.43
CA LEU A 162 -7.26 -6.83 6.50
C LEU A 162 -6.69 -6.48 7.87
N LYS A 163 -7.43 -5.70 8.61
CA LYS A 163 -7.16 -5.52 10.04
C LYS A 163 -7.57 -6.79 10.77
N TYR A 164 -6.61 -7.46 11.34
CA TYR A 164 -6.90 -8.47 12.35
C TYR A 164 -7.37 -7.73 13.60
N MET A 165 -8.66 -7.54 13.73
CA MET A 165 -9.23 -7.14 15.01
C MET A 165 -9.12 -8.36 15.93
N LEU A 166 -8.20 -8.33 16.86
CA LEU A 166 -8.28 -9.23 18.00
C LEU A 166 -9.61 -8.92 18.71
N PRO A 167 -10.42 -9.93 19.02
CA PRO A 167 -11.68 -9.69 19.75
C PRO A 167 -11.37 -8.96 21.06
N ASP A 168 -12.19 -7.97 21.41
CA ASP A 168 -12.03 -7.16 22.63
C ASP A 168 -12.00 -8.02 23.92
N ARG A 169 -12.44 -9.27 23.83
CA ARG A 169 -12.41 -10.27 24.90
C ARG A 169 -12.04 -11.61 24.30
N PHE A 170 -10.97 -12.19 24.81
CA PHE A 170 -10.64 -13.60 24.60
C PHE A 170 -11.38 -14.39 25.67
N TYR A 171 -12.25 -15.32 25.26
CA TYR A 171 -12.79 -16.32 26.15
C TYR A 171 -11.76 -17.45 26.30
N GLU A 172 -11.77 -18.14 27.45
CA GLU A 172 -10.89 -19.29 27.70
C GLU A 172 -11.00 -20.35 26.58
N GLN A 173 -12.20 -20.49 26.00
CA GLN A 173 -12.46 -21.41 24.90
C GLN A 173 -11.69 -20.98 23.62
N ASP A 174 -11.65 -19.70 23.29
CA ASP A 174 -10.93 -19.20 22.10
C ASP A 174 -9.43 -19.52 22.20
N ILE A 175 -8.86 -19.38 23.39
CA ILE A 175 -7.45 -19.71 23.66
C ILE A 175 -7.23 -21.23 23.54
N ARG A 176 -8.14 -22.04 24.06
CA ARG A 176 -8.07 -23.51 23.94
C ARG A 176 -8.14 -23.93 22.47
N ASP A 177 -9.05 -23.36 21.69
CA ASP A 177 -9.23 -23.69 20.26
C ASP A 177 -7.97 -23.33 19.46
N VAL A 178 -7.34 -22.20 19.73
CA VAL A 178 -6.06 -21.80 19.12
C VAL A 178 -4.95 -22.81 19.51
N ILE A 179 -4.83 -23.20 20.78
CA ILE A 179 -3.83 -24.16 21.22
C ILE A 179 -4.05 -25.52 20.55
N VAL A 180 -5.29 -25.98 20.44
CA VAL A 180 -5.63 -27.24 19.77
C VAL A 180 -5.26 -27.19 18.29
N LEU A 181 -5.56 -26.09 17.59
CA LEU A 181 -5.18 -25.93 16.19
C LEU A 181 -3.66 -25.94 15.99
N PHE A 182 -2.90 -25.29 16.86
CA PHE A 182 -1.44 -25.30 16.79
C PHE A 182 -0.85 -26.70 17.11
N SER A 183 -1.42 -27.44 18.07
CA SER A 183 -0.96 -28.81 18.35
C SER A 183 -1.25 -29.72 17.18
N GLN A 184 -2.44 -29.64 16.55
CA GLN A 184 -2.76 -30.46 15.38
C GLN A 184 -1.83 -30.18 14.20
N GLN A 185 -1.53 -28.91 13.93
CA GLN A 185 -0.58 -28.54 12.87
C GLN A 185 0.84 -29.02 13.15
N ASN A 186 1.27 -29.04 14.41
CA ASN A 186 2.57 -29.59 14.78
C ASN A 186 2.63 -31.12 14.62
N ASP A 187 1.56 -31.80 14.98
CA ASP A 187 1.49 -33.27 14.81
C ASP A 187 1.50 -33.65 13.32
N ASP A 188 0.78 -32.92 12.47
CA ASP A 188 0.79 -33.10 11.02
C ASP A 188 2.18 -32.80 10.40
N TRP A 189 2.89 -31.82 10.94
CA TRP A 189 4.23 -31.47 10.48
C TRP A 189 5.27 -32.51 10.91
N LEU A 190 5.17 -33.05 12.14
CA LEU A 190 6.02 -34.11 12.65
C LEU A 190 5.80 -35.42 11.88
N ASN A 191 4.55 -35.81 11.65
CA ASN A 191 4.21 -37.02 10.89
C ASN A 191 4.72 -36.91 9.42
N LYS A 192 4.59 -35.75 8.77
CA LYS A 192 5.15 -35.54 7.42
C LYS A 192 6.68 -35.59 7.39
N LYS A 193 7.32 -35.25 8.49
CA LYS A 193 8.78 -35.31 8.59
C LYS A 193 9.27 -36.75 8.76
N GLU A 194 8.57 -37.54 9.55
CA GLU A 194 8.84 -38.98 9.70
C GLU A 194 8.62 -39.76 8.40
N GLU A 195 7.53 -39.46 7.64
CA GLU A 195 7.27 -40.11 6.34
C GLU A 195 8.34 -39.75 5.27
N ASN A 196 8.96 -38.57 5.35
CA ASN A 196 10.02 -38.18 4.42
C ASN A 196 11.41 -38.66 4.83
N GLU A 197 11.64 -38.93 6.12
CA GLU A 197 12.90 -39.52 6.60
C GLU A 197 12.97 -41.02 6.35
N ASP A 198 11.83 -41.74 6.35
CA ASP A 198 11.76 -43.17 6.02
C ASP A 198 11.98 -43.49 4.54
N SER A 199 11.91 -42.50 3.66
CA SER A 199 12.10 -42.68 2.20
C SER A 199 13.56 -42.54 1.74
N ASP A 200 14.47 -42.01 2.55
CA ASP A 200 15.83 -41.65 2.08
C ASP A 200 17.01 -42.29 2.82
N ASP A 201 16.82 -43.09 3.90
CA ASP A 201 17.97 -43.77 4.51
C ASP A 201 17.60 -45.07 5.23
N ASN A 202 17.87 -46.14 4.55
CA ASN A 202 17.87 -47.48 5.08
C ASN A 202 19.13 -47.65 5.97
N SER A 203 19.05 -47.46 7.30
CA SER A 203 19.94 -48.16 8.28
C SER A 203 20.44 -47.44 9.53
N LEU A 204 20.09 -46.20 9.84
CA LEU A 204 20.56 -45.59 11.09
C LEU A 204 19.43 -44.96 11.89
N THR A 205 19.19 -45.46 13.10
CA THR A 205 18.24 -44.87 14.05
C THR A 205 18.74 -43.51 14.58
N TYR A 206 17.84 -42.68 15.08
CA TYR A 206 18.18 -41.35 15.66
C TYR A 206 19.23 -41.49 16.79
N ALA A 207 19.22 -42.56 17.54
CA ALA A 207 20.22 -42.87 18.56
C ALA A 207 21.63 -43.06 17.96
N ASP A 208 21.73 -43.71 16.81
CA ASP A 208 23.01 -43.93 16.12
C ASP A 208 23.60 -42.63 15.55
N LYS A 209 22.73 -41.68 15.11
CA LYS A 209 23.15 -40.34 14.63
C LYS A 209 23.65 -39.45 15.77
N VAL A 210 23.07 -39.54 16.95
CA VAL A 210 23.52 -38.78 18.15
C VAL A 210 24.86 -39.29 18.65
N GLU A 211 25.10 -40.61 18.63
CA GLU A 211 26.35 -41.21 19.08
C GLU A 211 27.51 -40.93 18.11
N LYS A 212 27.24 -40.87 16.81
CA LYS A 212 28.23 -40.54 15.79
C LYS A 212 28.70 -39.08 15.89
N ASN A 213 27.80 -38.15 16.27
CA ASN A 213 28.16 -36.75 16.52
C ASN A 213 28.91 -36.50 17.83
N ARG A 214 28.83 -37.43 18.79
CA ARG A 214 29.58 -37.37 20.05
C ARG A 214 31.04 -37.83 19.91
N LEU A 215 31.33 -38.63 18.88
CA LEU A 215 32.67 -39.20 18.65
C LEU A 215 33.54 -38.29 17.73
N ASN A 216 32.95 -37.26 17.15
CA ASN A 216 33.66 -36.36 16.24
C ASN A 216 33.91 -34.94 16.82
N ASN A 217 33.75 -34.76 18.14
CA ASN A 217 34.16 -33.52 18.86
C ASN A 217 35.25 -33.80 19.87
#